data_fe3f61e8241609d69dd8c964db76b0f7
#
_entry.id   fe3f61e8241609d69dd8c964db76b0f7
#
_cell.length_a   1.000
_cell.length_b   1.000
_cell.length_c   1.000
_cell.angle_alpha   90.00
_cell.angle_beta   90.00
_cell.angle_gamma   90.00
#
_symmetry.space_group_name_H-M   'P 1'
#
loop_
_entity.id
_entity.type
_entity.pdbx_description
1 polymer ?
#
loop_
_entity_poly.entity_id
_entity_poly.type
_entity_poly.pdbx_seq_one_letter_code
_entity_poly.pdbx_strand_id
1 'polypeptide(L)'
;MTKLRCDSFESERKPVTIDRCLALLVLLALAAAGCGPGVGTVPVRGTVLVDGEPVSGVTVQFSPVTGERPSTGFTDGSGQFVLRYNKDIAGVLPGRQNVTFSWYAEEPDQKPTPGQAALIATHGDQRGKPYEVEISGPTESLVIEVVGKKQ
;
A
#
# COMPACT_ATOMS: atom_id res chain seq x y z
N MET A 1 -25.55 48.50 74.51
CA MET A 1 -26.16 48.48 73.19
C MET A 1 -25.07 48.23 72.20
N THR A 2 -24.85 46.97 71.83
CA THR A 2 -23.80 46.57 70.89
C THR A 2 -24.47 45.78 69.78
N LYS A 3 -24.45 46.40 68.62
CA LYS A 3 -25.10 45.90 67.37
C LYS A 3 -24.14 44.94 66.69
N LEU A 4 -24.49 43.64 66.67
CA LEU A 4 -23.80 42.60 65.94
C LEU A 4 -24.20 42.72 64.53
N ARG A 5 -23.21 42.92 63.62
CA ARG A 5 -23.35 42.93 62.19
C ARG A 5 -23.04 41.54 61.67
N CYS A 6 -24.05 40.85 61.12
CA CYS A 6 -23.83 39.64 60.32
C CYS A 6 -23.28 40.01 58.94
N ASP A 7 -21.99 39.75 58.73
CA ASP A 7 -21.44 39.75 57.41
C ASP A 7 -21.79 38.43 56.69
N SER A 8 -22.62 38.55 55.71
CA SER A 8 -22.96 37.45 54.79
C SER A 8 -21.74 37.08 53.95
N PHE A 9 -21.16 35.94 54.24
CA PHE A 9 -20.12 35.34 53.40
C PHE A 9 -20.78 34.76 52.17
N GLU A 10 -20.83 35.56 51.11
CA GLU A 10 -21.29 35.18 49.80
C GLU A 10 -20.19 34.39 49.10
N SER A 11 -20.30 33.06 49.13
CA SER A 11 -19.41 32.13 48.50
C SER A 11 -19.65 32.20 46.99
N GLU A 12 -18.80 32.95 46.32
CA GLU A 12 -18.70 33.05 44.88
C GLU A 12 -18.21 31.71 44.32
N ARG A 13 -19.15 30.82 43.98
CA ARG A 13 -18.86 29.58 43.25
C ARG A 13 -18.59 29.93 41.79
N LYS A 14 -17.33 30.03 41.45
CA LYS A 14 -16.90 30.11 40.06
C LYS A 14 -17.26 28.80 39.34
N PRO A 15 -17.99 28.85 38.22
CA PRO A 15 -18.26 27.65 37.38
C PRO A 15 -17.06 27.36 36.50
N VAL A 16 -15.99 26.76 37.03
CA VAL A 16 -14.73 26.53 36.31
C VAL A 16 -14.62 25.12 35.75
N THR A 17 -15.55 24.22 36.09
CA THR A 17 -15.39 22.80 35.75
C THR A 17 -16.02 22.38 34.44
N ILE A 18 -17.07 23.04 33.97
CA ILE A 18 -17.78 22.65 32.75
C ILE A 18 -17.03 23.10 31.50
N ASP A 19 -16.43 24.28 31.54
CA ASP A 19 -15.66 24.83 30.39
C ASP A 19 -14.38 24.02 30.09
N ARG A 20 -13.70 23.52 31.14
CA ARG A 20 -12.49 22.70 30.95
C ARG A 20 -12.81 21.31 30.40
N CYS A 21 -13.94 20.71 30.80
CA CYS A 21 -14.37 19.43 30.25
C CYS A 21 -14.82 19.56 28.79
N LEU A 22 -15.51 20.67 28.48
CA LEU A 22 -15.95 20.95 27.10
C LEU A 22 -14.75 21.21 26.18
N ALA A 23 -13.74 21.97 26.65
CA ALA A 23 -12.51 22.23 25.92
C ALA A 23 -11.70 20.95 25.69
N LEU A 24 -11.64 20.04 26.66
CA LEU A 24 -10.98 18.74 26.53
C LEU A 24 -11.70 17.81 25.55
N LEU A 25 -13.04 17.80 25.55
CA LEU A 25 -13.86 17.04 24.59
C LEU A 25 -13.70 17.56 23.16
N VAL A 26 -13.64 18.87 22.98
CA VAL A 26 -13.40 19.48 21.65
C VAL A 26 -11.99 19.18 21.17
N LEU A 27 -10.98 19.22 22.05
CA LEU A 27 -9.60 18.88 21.69
C LEU A 27 -9.47 17.40 21.32
N LEU A 28 -10.17 16.51 22.00
CA LEU A 28 -10.19 15.07 21.71
C LEU A 28 -10.92 14.75 20.40
N ALA A 29 -11.97 15.50 20.07
CA ALA A 29 -12.71 15.37 18.81
C ALA A 29 -11.89 15.86 17.60
N LEU A 30 -11.05 16.87 17.75
CA LEU A 30 -10.14 17.32 16.69
C LEU A 30 -8.99 16.32 16.40
N ALA A 31 -8.58 15.55 17.40
CA ALA A 31 -7.54 14.53 17.22
C ALA A 31 -8.02 13.31 16.39
N ALA A 32 -9.33 13.06 16.33
CA ALA A 32 -9.91 11.98 15.55
C ALA A 32 -10.05 12.30 14.04
N ALA A 33 -9.91 13.56 13.62
CA ALA A 33 -10.01 13.99 12.23
C ALA A 33 -8.70 13.86 11.43
N GLY A 34 -7.68 13.22 11.98
CA GLY A 34 -6.33 13.07 11.41
C GLY A 34 -6.17 11.94 10.38
N CYS A 35 -7.24 11.33 9.84
CA CYS A 35 -7.16 10.51 8.64
C CYS A 35 -7.07 11.44 7.43
N GLY A 36 -5.85 11.82 7.03
CA GLY A 36 -5.63 12.42 5.71
C GLY A 36 -6.16 11.49 4.61
N PRO A 37 -6.53 12.03 3.43
CA PRO A 37 -6.93 11.21 2.29
C PRO A 37 -5.76 10.27 1.97
N GLY A 38 -5.90 9.01 2.33
CA GLY A 38 -4.95 7.97 1.92
C GLY A 38 -4.95 7.91 0.39
N VAL A 39 -3.80 7.67 -0.19
CA VAL A 39 -3.73 7.33 -1.62
C VAL A 39 -4.67 6.15 -1.82
N GLY A 40 -5.66 6.29 -2.71
CA GLY A 40 -6.72 5.29 -2.92
C GLY A 40 -6.22 3.98 -3.52
N THR A 41 -5.22 3.37 -2.89
CA THR A 41 -4.68 2.06 -3.30
C THR A 41 -5.57 0.93 -2.80
N VAL A 42 -5.62 -0.14 -3.58
CA VAL A 42 -6.28 -1.39 -3.19
C VAL A 42 -5.22 -2.48 -3.00
N PRO A 43 -5.36 -3.36 -1.98
CA PRO A 43 -4.43 -4.45 -1.75
C PRO A 43 -4.49 -5.46 -2.91
N VAL A 44 -3.33 -5.85 -3.41
CA VAL A 44 -3.19 -6.88 -4.44
C VAL A 44 -2.10 -7.85 -4.05
N ARG A 45 -2.46 -9.13 -4.11
CA ARG A 45 -1.57 -10.28 -3.98
C ARG A 45 -1.75 -11.18 -5.19
N GLY A 46 -0.70 -11.84 -5.58
CA GLY A 46 -0.79 -12.73 -6.72
C GLY A 46 0.35 -13.71 -6.80
N THR A 47 0.33 -14.51 -7.86
CA THR A 47 1.37 -15.51 -8.17
C THR A 47 1.80 -15.33 -9.62
N VAL A 48 3.09 -15.44 -9.87
CA VAL A 48 3.66 -15.43 -11.23
C VAL A 48 4.02 -16.84 -11.62
N LEU A 49 3.49 -17.27 -12.76
CA LEU A 49 3.74 -18.58 -13.35
C LEU A 49 4.32 -18.43 -14.75
N VAL A 50 5.24 -19.30 -15.11
CA VAL A 50 5.70 -19.51 -16.50
C VAL A 50 5.51 -20.96 -16.85
N ASP A 51 4.71 -21.24 -17.88
CA ASP A 51 4.32 -22.60 -18.30
C ASP A 51 3.76 -23.44 -17.13
N GLY A 52 3.01 -22.80 -16.21
CA GLY A 52 2.43 -23.43 -15.02
C GLY A 52 3.37 -23.54 -13.81
N GLU A 53 4.65 -23.23 -13.96
CA GLU A 53 5.64 -23.31 -12.88
C GLU A 53 5.82 -21.93 -12.19
N PRO A 54 5.88 -21.87 -10.85
CA PRO A 54 6.06 -20.62 -10.13
C PRO A 54 7.47 -20.02 -10.35
N VAL A 55 7.53 -18.70 -10.55
CA VAL A 55 8.79 -17.98 -10.75
C VAL A 55 9.09 -17.12 -9.53
N SER A 56 10.16 -17.47 -8.83
CA SER A 56 10.67 -16.73 -7.67
C SER A 56 11.74 -15.72 -8.04
N GLY A 57 12.01 -14.78 -7.12
CA GLY A 57 13.18 -13.87 -7.22
C GLY A 57 13.06 -12.83 -8.33
N VAL A 58 11.85 -12.47 -8.75
CA VAL A 58 11.62 -11.39 -9.73
C VAL A 58 10.87 -10.23 -9.09
N THR A 59 11.20 -9.03 -9.51
CA THR A 59 10.43 -7.83 -9.19
C THR A 59 9.29 -7.69 -10.19
N VAL A 60 8.08 -7.57 -9.67
CA VAL A 60 6.85 -7.31 -10.44
C VAL A 60 6.52 -5.84 -10.29
N GLN A 61 6.39 -5.12 -11.39
CA GLN A 61 6.04 -3.70 -11.38
C GLN A 61 4.70 -3.47 -12.09
N PHE A 62 3.77 -2.85 -11.39
CA PHE A 62 2.47 -2.42 -11.91
C PHE A 62 2.52 -0.91 -12.14
N SER A 63 2.47 -0.52 -13.39
CA SER A 63 2.51 0.88 -13.81
C SER A 63 1.14 1.29 -14.35
N PRO A 64 0.43 2.24 -13.67
CA PRO A 64 -0.82 2.76 -14.18
C PRO A 64 -0.64 3.33 -15.60
N VAL A 65 -1.55 3.01 -16.52
CA VAL A 65 -1.50 3.56 -17.91
C VAL A 65 -1.71 5.07 -17.93
N THR A 66 -2.24 5.65 -16.87
CA THR A 66 -2.46 7.07 -16.63
C THR A 66 -1.20 7.82 -16.20
N GLY A 67 -0.09 7.10 -15.94
CA GLY A 67 1.24 7.68 -15.72
C GLY A 67 1.58 8.02 -14.27
N GLU A 68 0.74 7.61 -13.31
CA GLU A 68 1.06 7.78 -11.89
C GLU A 68 2.17 6.83 -11.45
N ARG A 69 2.59 6.99 -10.20
CA ARG A 69 3.64 6.17 -9.58
C ARG A 69 3.32 4.68 -9.66
N PRO A 70 4.27 3.85 -10.11
CA PRO A 70 4.10 2.40 -10.12
C PRO A 70 4.12 1.81 -8.70
N SER A 71 3.47 0.66 -8.56
CA SER A 71 3.58 -0.21 -7.39
C SER A 71 4.47 -1.41 -7.71
N THR A 72 5.21 -1.88 -6.72
CA THR A 72 6.15 -2.98 -6.91
C THR A 72 5.90 -4.10 -5.90
N GLY A 73 6.22 -5.32 -6.29
CA GLY A 73 6.27 -6.50 -5.43
C GLY A 73 7.45 -7.38 -5.83
N PHE A 74 7.84 -8.27 -4.92
CA PHE A 74 8.90 -9.24 -5.16
C PHE A 74 8.31 -10.64 -4.99
N THR A 75 8.64 -11.57 -5.90
CA THR A 75 8.14 -12.95 -5.82
C THR A 75 8.97 -13.79 -4.87
N ASP A 76 8.31 -14.46 -3.95
CA ASP A 76 8.91 -15.41 -3.02
C ASP A 76 9.20 -16.77 -3.67
N GLY A 77 9.69 -17.75 -2.87
CA GLY A 77 10.01 -19.09 -3.33
C GLY A 77 8.87 -19.88 -3.98
N SER A 78 7.62 -19.47 -3.75
CA SER A 78 6.40 -20.04 -4.36
C SER A 78 5.84 -19.19 -5.50
N GLY A 79 6.58 -18.18 -5.95
CA GLY A 79 6.16 -17.24 -6.99
C GLY A 79 5.11 -16.23 -6.53
N GLN A 80 4.80 -16.17 -5.24
CA GLN A 80 3.81 -15.25 -4.71
C GLN A 80 4.40 -13.85 -4.48
N PHE A 81 3.60 -12.82 -4.72
CA PHE A 81 3.97 -11.44 -4.48
C PHE A 81 2.87 -10.65 -3.79
N VAL A 82 3.27 -9.58 -3.10
CA VAL A 82 2.38 -8.57 -2.53
C VAL A 82 2.80 -7.21 -3.05
N LEU A 83 1.88 -6.47 -3.65
CA LEU A 83 2.18 -5.14 -4.17
C LEU A 83 2.24 -4.08 -3.08
N ARG A 84 3.20 -3.17 -3.22
CA ARG A 84 3.36 -1.98 -2.40
C ARG A 84 3.50 -0.75 -3.29
N TYR A 85 2.72 0.27 -3.00
CA TYR A 85 2.80 1.56 -3.64
C TYR A 85 4.06 2.33 -3.22
N ASN A 86 4.42 2.20 -1.93
CA ASN A 86 5.69 2.65 -1.37
C ASN A 86 6.01 1.85 -0.08
N LYS A 87 7.05 2.26 0.66
CA LYS A 87 7.44 1.58 1.90
C LYS A 87 6.34 1.53 2.98
N ASP A 88 5.45 2.54 3.01
CA ASP A 88 4.44 2.72 4.05
C ASP A 88 3.02 2.32 3.58
N ILE A 89 2.78 2.34 2.25
CA ILE A 89 1.47 2.11 1.65
C ILE A 89 1.48 0.82 0.84
N ALA A 90 0.66 -0.14 1.24
CA ALA A 90 0.44 -1.38 0.50
C ALA A 90 -0.55 -1.17 -0.65
N GLY A 91 -0.45 -2.02 -1.67
CA GLY A 91 -1.40 -2.09 -2.78
C GLY A 91 -0.98 -1.31 -4.02
N VAL A 92 -1.93 -1.12 -4.91
CA VAL A 92 -1.79 -0.48 -6.23
C VAL A 92 -2.97 0.47 -6.46
N LEU A 93 -2.79 1.50 -7.26
CA LEU A 93 -3.90 2.34 -7.73
C LEU A 93 -4.83 1.49 -8.61
N PRO A 94 -6.16 1.56 -8.43
CA PRO A 94 -7.09 0.85 -9.29
C PRO A 94 -7.05 1.39 -10.73
N GLY A 95 -7.43 0.55 -11.68
CA GLY A 95 -7.46 0.86 -13.10
C GLY A 95 -6.57 -0.07 -13.93
N ARG A 96 -6.39 0.28 -15.21
CA ARG A 96 -5.52 -0.48 -16.11
C ARG A 96 -4.06 -0.29 -15.77
N GLN A 97 -3.34 -1.42 -15.69
CA GLN A 97 -1.95 -1.50 -15.32
C GLN A 97 -1.15 -2.18 -16.42
N ASN A 98 0.01 -1.63 -16.70
CA ASN A 98 1.07 -2.28 -17.45
C ASN A 98 1.98 -3.01 -16.47
N VAL A 99 2.02 -4.34 -16.53
CA VAL A 99 2.86 -5.15 -15.67
C VAL A 99 4.13 -5.51 -16.39
N THR A 100 5.24 -5.23 -15.76
CA THR A 100 6.58 -5.58 -16.25
C THR A 100 7.36 -6.31 -15.16
N PHE A 101 8.39 -7.03 -15.58
CA PHE A 101 9.21 -7.84 -14.70
C PHE A 101 10.67 -7.47 -14.84
N SER A 102 11.38 -7.48 -13.72
CA SER A 102 12.83 -7.33 -13.71
C SER A 102 13.46 -8.34 -12.77
N TRP A 103 14.65 -8.73 -13.09
CA TRP A 103 15.49 -9.60 -12.29
C TRP A 103 16.88 -8.97 -12.17
N TYR A 104 17.43 -9.05 -10.99
CA TYR A 104 18.78 -8.54 -10.69
C TYR A 104 19.57 -9.65 -10.04
N ALA A 105 20.81 -9.87 -10.51
CA ALA A 105 21.74 -10.79 -9.89
C ALA A 105 22.13 -10.27 -8.50
N GLU A 106 22.05 -11.12 -7.50
CA GLU A 106 22.56 -10.82 -6.16
C GLU A 106 24.07 -11.04 -6.07
N GLU A 107 24.62 -11.93 -6.94
CA GLU A 107 26.03 -12.21 -7.06
C GLU A 107 26.53 -11.98 -8.50
N PRO A 108 27.83 -11.64 -8.70
CA PRO A 108 28.37 -11.25 -10.00
C PRO A 108 28.19 -12.27 -11.13
N ASP A 109 28.20 -13.56 -10.81
CA ASP A 109 28.11 -14.67 -11.80
C ASP A 109 26.73 -15.34 -11.81
N GLN A 110 25.77 -14.83 -11.09
CA GLN A 110 24.42 -15.39 -11.03
C GLN A 110 23.69 -15.20 -12.36
N LYS A 111 23.13 -16.27 -12.86
CA LYS A 111 22.30 -16.27 -14.10
C LYS A 111 20.82 -16.46 -13.74
N PRO A 112 19.91 -15.85 -14.49
CA PRO A 112 18.50 -16.08 -14.29
C PRO A 112 18.14 -17.55 -14.58
N THR A 113 17.19 -18.08 -13.81
CA THR A 113 16.60 -19.39 -14.10
C THR A 113 15.86 -19.36 -15.44
N PRO A 114 15.58 -20.49 -16.08
CA PRO A 114 14.84 -20.53 -17.35
C PRO A 114 13.50 -19.80 -17.28
N GLY A 115 12.75 -19.93 -16.19
CA GLY A 115 11.49 -19.22 -15.97
C GLY A 115 11.69 -17.70 -15.86
N GLN A 116 12.67 -17.24 -15.09
CA GLN A 116 13.02 -15.82 -15.00
C GLN A 116 13.44 -15.25 -16.33
N ALA A 117 14.30 -15.98 -17.08
CA ALA A 117 14.75 -15.55 -18.40
C ALA A 117 13.61 -15.45 -19.41
N ALA A 118 12.69 -16.41 -19.43
CA ALA A 118 11.52 -16.41 -20.29
C ALA A 118 10.57 -15.24 -19.97
N LEU A 119 10.34 -14.98 -18.68
CA LEU A 119 9.50 -13.90 -18.22
C LEU A 119 10.05 -12.52 -18.65
N ILE A 120 11.35 -12.30 -18.43
CA ILE A 120 12.03 -11.05 -18.80
C ILE A 120 12.09 -10.87 -20.32
N ALA A 121 12.32 -11.93 -21.06
CA ALA A 121 12.35 -11.88 -22.54
C ALA A 121 10.98 -11.51 -23.12
N THR A 122 9.89 -11.88 -22.45
CA THR A 122 8.52 -11.64 -22.92
C THR A 122 7.94 -10.33 -22.41
N HIS A 123 8.12 -10.05 -21.11
CA HIS A 123 7.49 -8.95 -20.41
C HIS A 123 8.47 -8.13 -19.53
N GLY A 124 9.75 -8.14 -19.86
CA GLY A 124 10.76 -7.36 -19.15
C GLY A 124 10.55 -5.86 -19.32
N ASP A 125 10.99 -5.09 -18.33
CA ASP A 125 10.86 -3.63 -18.24
C ASP A 125 11.60 -2.87 -19.36
N GLN A 126 12.68 -3.45 -19.89
CA GLN A 126 13.53 -2.77 -20.89
C GLN A 126 13.19 -3.07 -22.33
N ARG A 127 12.63 -4.23 -22.67
CA ARG A 127 12.45 -4.69 -24.05
C ARG A 127 11.17 -5.51 -24.27
N GLY A 128 10.51 -5.92 -23.20
CA GLY A 128 9.32 -6.75 -23.29
C GLY A 128 8.07 -5.94 -23.61
N LYS A 129 7.04 -6.63 -24.11
CA LYS A 129 5.70 -6.05 -24.18
C LYS A 129 5.07 -6.15 -22.79
N PRO A 130 4.55 -5.05 -22.19
CA PRO A 130 3.89 -5.12 -20.89
C PRO A 130 2.73 -6.13 -20.92
N TYR A 131 2.56 -6.83 -19.80
CA TYR A 131 1.37 -7.63 -19.56
C TYR A 131 0.28 -6.69 -19.03
N GLU A 132 -0.87 -6.61 -19.70
CA GLU A 132 -1.94 -5.70 -19.33
C GLU A 132 -2.91 -6.40 -18.37
N VAL A 133 -3.23 -5.73 -17.27
CA VAL A 133 -4.22 -6.18 -16.30
C VAL A 133 -5.08 -5.01 -15.82
N GLU A 134 -6.35 -5.26 -15.51
CA GLU A 134 -7.21 -4.27 -14.90
C GLU A 134 -7.48 -4.64 -13.43
N ILE A 135 -7.21 -3.68 -12.54
CA ILE A 135 -7.44 -3.81 -11.10
C ILE A 135 -8.62 -2.93 -10.74
N SER A 136 -9.76 -3.52 -10.45
CA SER A 136 -10.99 -2.81 -10.07
C SER A 136 -11.22 -2.77 -8.56
N GLY A 137 -10.47 -3.55 -7.78
CA GLY A 137 -10.64 -3.63 -6.32
C GLY A 137 -9.62 -4.54 -5.66
N PRO A 138 -9.76 -4.78 -4.35
CA PRO A 138 -8.91 -5.72 -3.61
C PRO A 138 -8.84 -7.09 -4.28
N THR A 139 -7.64 -7.61 -4.48
CA THR A 139 -7.41 -8.86 -5.20
C THR A 139 -6.40 -9.71 -4.42
N GLU A 140 -6.85 -10.86 -3.91
CA GLU A 140 -6.03 -11.74 -3.05
C GLU A 140 -5.37 -12.90 -3.80
N SER A 141 -5.79 -13.17 -5.05
CA SER A 141 -5.33 -14.33 -5.83
C SER A 141 -5.19 -14.02 -7.32
N LEU A 142 -4.48 -12.94 -7.65
CA LEU A 142 -4.16 -12.63 -9.03
C LEU A 142 -3.16 -13.65 -9.57
N VAL A 143 -3.48 -14.30 -10.67
CA VAL A 143 -2.53 -15.19 -11.37
C VAL A 143 -2.05 -14.51 -12.65
N ILE A 144 -0.75 -14.33 -12.75
CA ILE A 144 -0.09 -13.87 -13.97
C ILE A 144 0.63 -15.06 -14.56
N GLU A 145 0.05 -15.61 -15.62
CA GLU A 145 0.62 -16.76 -16.32
C GLU A 145 1.21 -16.31 -17.66
N VAL A 146 2.46 -16.63 -17.86
CA VAL A 146 3.20 -16.33 -19.09
C VAL A 146 3.60 -17.63 -19.75
N VAL A 147 3.31 -17.73 -21.04
CA VAL A 147 3.78 -18.86 -21.86
C VAL A 147 5.20 -18.58 -22.32
N GLY A 148 6.14 -19.39 -21.87
CA GLY A 148 7.53 -19.33 -22.30
C GLY A 148 7.64 -19.65 -23.80
N LYS A 149 8.30 -18.79 -24.58
CA LYS A 149 8.66 -19.16 -25.97
C LYS A 149 9.65 -20.32 -25.89
N LYS A 150 9.23 -21.51 -26.32
CA LYS A 150 10.18 -22.60 -26.56
C LYS A 150 11.18 -22.13 -27.62
N GLN A 151 12.44 -22.07 -27.22
CA GLN A 151 13.55 -21.89 -28.15
C GLN A 151 13.83 -23.19 -28.88
#